data_d4d258333b9d01a7999f62781ec39e5b
#
_entry.id   d4d258333b9d01a7999f62781ec39e5b
#
_cell.length_a   1.000
_cell.length_b   1.000
_cell.length_c   1.000
_cell.angle_alpha   90.00
_cell.angle_beta   90.00
_cell.angle_gamma   90.00
#
_symmetry.space_group_name_H-M   'P 1'
#
loop_
_entity.id
_entity.type
_entity.pdbx_description
1 polymer ?
#
loop_
_entity_poly.entity_id
_entity_poly.type
_entity_poly.pdbx_seq_one_letter_code
_entity_poly.pdbx_strand_id
1 'polypeptide(L)'
;MRCFVYWQMRLGATNSSILIALHSICVTFAKISNIKSIRMKYFRTLWLAAMAAMCIFSTNAQIKVGAESTDEYIPLLKGKKVALLSNHTGMVGDKHVVDIMLEKGVNVTTIFSPEHGFRGNADAGEHVKSSVDPETGIPIASLYDGGKREPKKEVMDNIDIIVVDIQDVGLRFYTYYCTMVDLMNAAAKYGKSFMVLDRPNPNGMYVDGPILDMKYASGVGRLPIPVVHGMTLGELAQMANGEGWLKDGKKVPLTVIKCKNYTHQSRYVLPIPPSPNLPNMHSIYLYPSMCYFEATPVSLGRGTTKPFQIYGHPNMTGYDFSFTPRSVPGAKNPPQLNKLCHGVDLSDLPDDEIIAKGINLEYLIDAYRNLNLGDHFFRSFFELLIGRGDIRKMIEQGKSADEIKATWKADVEKFKKQRKPYLLYAE
;
A
#
# COMPACT_ATOMS: atom_id res chain seq x y z
N MET A 1 46.19 16.75 -9.80
CA MET A 1 46.27 16.77 -8.33
C MET A 1 45.18 17.68 -7.67
N ARG A 2 44.95 18.91 -8.10
CA ARG A 2 43.92 19.81 -7.50
C ARG A 2 42.46 19.34 -7.66
N CYS A 3 42.10 18.64 -8.73
CA CYS A 3 40.74 18.06 -8.88
C CYS A 3 40.47 16.87 -7.97
N PHE A 4 41.48 16.15 -7.51
CA PHE A 4 41.34 14.96 -6.66
C PHE A 4 41.01 15.33 -5.21
N VAL A 5 41.54 16.44 -4.71
CA VAL A 5 41.30 16.92 -3.35
C VAL A 5 39.86 17.47 -3.19
N TYR A 6 39.31 18.08 -4.25
CA TYR A 6 37.94 18.61 -4.23
C TYR A 6 36.86 17.50 -4.23
N TRP A 7 37.23 16.31 -4.70
CA TRP A 7 36.35 15.14 -4.75
C TRP A 7 36.29 14.37 -3.44
N GLN A 8 37.39 14.34 -2.67
CA GLN A 8 37.42 13.67 -1.36
C GLN A 8 36.56 14.34 -0.30
N MET A 9 36.26 15.61 -0.42
CA MET A 9 35.42 16.33 0.56
C MET A 9 33.90 16.12 0.39
N ARG A 10 33.44 15.46 -0.69
CA ARG A 10 32.02 15.21 -0.95
C ARG A 10 31.55 13.77 -0.72
N LEU A 11 32.47 12.83 -0.52
CA LEU A 11 32.13 11.42 -0.24
C LEU A 11 32.42 11.12 1.23
N GLY A 12 31.38 10.96 2.03
CA GLY A 12 31.51 10.59 3.43
C GLY A 12 32.31 9.29 3.63
N ALA A 13 32.93 9.17 4.80
CA ALA A 13 34.00 8.25 5.21
C ALA A 13 33.75 6.72 5.10
N THR A 14 32.76 6.23 4.38
CA THR A 14 32.38 4.80 4.39
C THR A 14 32.92 3.95 3.22
N ASN A 15 33.77 4.51 2.32
CA ASN A 15 34.24 3.77 1.14
C ASN A 15 35.78 3.81 0.94
N SER A 16 36.55 3.83 2.02
CA SER A 16 38.02 3.86 1.99
C SER A 16 38.65 2.72 1.19
N SER A 17 38.08 1.52 1.24
CA SER A 17 38.64 0.32 0.58
C SER A 17 38.58 0.40 -0.96
N ILE A 18 37.54 1.03 -1.51
CA ILE A 18 37.35 1.18 -2.97
C ILE A 18 38.26 2.29 -3.51
N LEU A 19 38.45 3.38 -2.77
CA LEU A 19 39.35 4.45 -3.10
C LEU A 19 40.83 3.99 -3.13
N ILE A 20 41.22 3.13 -2.21
CA ILE A 20 42.58 2.53 -2.14
C ILE A 20 42.81 1.61 -3.35
N ALA A 21 41.79 0.78 -3.71
CA ALA A 21 41.89 -0.10 -4.89
C ALA A 21 42.02 0.70 -6.20
N LEU A 22 41.24 1.78 -6.38
CA LEU A 22 41.30 2.65 -7.54
C LEU A 22 42.62 3.43 -7.60
N HIS A 23 43.15 3.87 -6.46
CA HIS A 23 44.44 4.53 -6.40
C HIS A 23 45.61 3.58 -6.79
N SER A 24 45.61 2.32 -6.29
CA SER A 24 46.58 1.29 -6.68
C SER A 24 46.55 0.99 -8.16
N ILE A 25 45.34 0.88 -8.76
CA ILE A 25 45.20 0.65 -10.22
C ILE A 25 45.74 1.84 -11.03
N CYS A 26 45.43 3.07 -10.65
CA CYS A 26 45.94 4.27 -11.33
C CYS A 26 47.47 4.40 -11.24
N VAL A 27 48.06 4.09 -10.08
CA VAL A 27 49.52 4.18 -9.87
C VAL A 27 50.27 3.06 -10.64
N THR A 28 49.70 1.87 -10.73
CA THR A 28 50.26 0.75 -11.48
C THR A 28 50.28 1.05 -12.99
N PHE A 29 49.22 1.62 -13.53
CA PHE A 29 49.14 2.01 -14.95
C PHE A 29 50.04 3.20 -15.32
N ALA A 30 50.28 4.11 -14.42
CA ALA A 30 51.19 5.23 -14.64
C ALA A 30 52.67 4.79 -14.82
N LYS A 31 53.03 3.62 -14.30
CA LYS A 31 54.39 3.04 -14.40
C LYS A 31 54.66 2.20 -15.67
N ILE A 32 53.60 1.78 -16.40
CA ILE A 32 53.73 0.83 -17.52
C ILE A 32 53.78 1.46 -18.90
N SER A 33 53.55 2.77 -19.08
CA SER A 33 53.33 3.31 -20.42
C SER A 33 54.35 4.29 -20.94
N ASN A 34 55.27 3.78 -21.77
CA ASN A 34 56.20 4.58 -22.60
C ASN A 34 55.80 4.61 -24.11
N ILE A 35 54.55 4.36 -24.48
CA ILE A 35 54.07 4.33 -25.87
C ILE A 35 52.84 5.23 -26.03
N LYS A 36 52.99 6.41 -26.65
CA LYS A 36 52.01 7.48 -26.78
C LYS A 36 50.69 7.10 -27.53
N SER A 37 50.69 6.16 -28.45
CA SER A 37 49.49 5.86 -29.26
C SER A 37 48.53 4.81 -28.62
N ILE A 38 49.05 3.94 -27.77
CA ILE A 38 48.28 2.95 -27.02
C ILE A 38 47.54 3.62 -25.84
N ARG A 39 48.12 4.69 -25.31
CA ARG A 39 47.62 5.46 -24.16
C ARG A 39 46.17 5.98 -24.35
N MET A 40 45.85 6.47 -25.54
CA MET A 40 44.56 7.15 -25.79
C MET A 40 43.36 6.17 -25.98
N LYS A 41 43.59 5.00 -26.57
CA LYS A 41 42.56 3.96 -26.73
C LYS A 41 42.23 3.32 -25.38
N TYR A 42 43.21 2.90 -24.59
CA TYR A 42 42.99 2.30 -23.27
C TYR A 42 42.41 3.30 -22.25
N PHE A 43 42.83 4.57 -22.32
CA PHE A 43 42.28 5.63 -21.46
C PHE A 43 40.77 5.89 -21.75
N ARG A 44 40.37 5.87 -23.04
CA ARG A 44 38.94 5.95 -23.41
C ARG A 44 38.16 4.74 -22.97
N THR A 45 38.71 3.53 -23.10
CA THR A 45 38.01 2.28 -22.67
C THR A 45 37.91 2.21 -21.14
N LEU A 46 38.94 2.61 -20.40
CA LEU A 46 38.90 2.70 -18.94
C LEU A 46 37.94 3.80 -18.44
N TRP A 47 37.89 4.95 -19.13
CA TRP A 47 36.93 6.01 -18.82
C TRP A 47 35.49 5.60 -19.12
N LEU A 48 35.25 4.90 -20.19
CA LEU A 48 33.94 4.33 -20.51
C LEU A 48 33.55 3.18 -19.53
N ALA A 49 34.48 2.34 -19.15
CA ALA A 49 34.27 1.31 -18.13
C ALA A 49 34.07 1.93 -16.73
N ALA A 50 34.79 2.99 -16.38
CA ALA A 50 34.58 3.72 -15.11
C ALA A 50 33.25 4.49 -15.10
N MET A 51 32.85 5.08 -16.23
CA MET A 51 31.54 5.71 -16.40
C MET A 51 30.40 4.66 -16.38
N ALA A 52 30.58 3.51 -17.03
CA ALA A 52 29.62 2.39 -16.95
C ALA A 52 29.53 1.82 -15.53
N ALA A 53 30.66 1.67 -14.83
CA ALA A 53 30.69 1.27 -13.42
C ALA A 53 30.06 2.31 -12.49
N MET A 54 30.22 3.62 -12.75
CA MET A 54 29.53 4.68 -12.01
C MET A 54 28.00 4.70 -12.28
N CYS A 55 27.56 4.29 -13.46
CA CYS A 55 26.13 4.12 -13.75
C CYS A 55 25.53 2.88 -13.05
N ILE A 56 26.33 1.86 -12.73
CA ILE A 56 25.88 0.64 -12.04
C ILE A 56 25.82 0.88 -10.51
N PHE A 57 26.57 1.80 -9.96
CA PHE A 57 26.49 2.25 -8.57
C PHE A 57 25.56 3.46 -8.41
N SER A 58 24.42 3.47 -9.05
CA SER A 58 23.28 4.21 -8.51
C SER A 58 22.98 3.58 -7.15
N THR A 59 23.56 4.11 -6.07
CA THR A 59 23.06 3.82 -4.72
C THR A 59 21.60 4.21 -4.76
N ASN A 60 20.70 3.23 -4.85
CA ASN A 60 19.28 3.47 -4.64
C ASN A 60 19.20 4.10 -3.26
N ALA A 61 19.03 5.42 -3.21
CA ALA A 61 18.88 6.11 -1.96
C ALA A 61 17.66 5.51 -1.27
N GLN A 62 17.82 5.09 -0.01
CA GLN A 62 16.78 4.45 0.75
C GLN A 62 15.49 5.31 0.68
N ILE A 63 14.37 4.67 0.38
CA ILE A 63 13.07 5.32 0.41
C ILE A 63 12.79 5.73 1.86
N LYS A 64 12.40 6.99 2.04
CA LYS A 64 11.96 7.53 3.33
C LYS A 64 10.48 7.85 3.27
N VAL A 65 9.73 7.43 4.26
CA VAL A 65 8.31 7.76 4.39
C VAL A 65 8.14 9.21 4.85
N GLY A 66 6.98 9.81 4.60
CA GLY A 66 6.68 11.19 4.99
C GLY A 66 6.90 11.46 6.48
N ALA A 67 6.58 10.49 7.33
CA ALA A 67 6.77 10.57 8.78
C ALA A 67 8.23 10.74 9.23
N GLU A 68 9.22 10.38 8.39
CA GLU A 68 10.64 10.62 8.67
C GLU A 68 11.07 12.08 8.47
N SER A 69 10.29 12.88 7.74
CA SER A 69 10.57 14.30 7.47
C SER A 69 10.06 15.20 8.61
N THR A 70 10.50 14.94 9.84
CA THR A 70 10.05 15.68 11.04
C THR A 70 10.33 17.17 10.97
N ASP A 71 11.38 17.60 10.27
CA ASP A 71 11.73 18.98 9.99
C ASP A 71 10.68 19.71 9.11
N GLU A 72 9.94 18.97 8.30
CA GLU A 72 8.90 19.52 7.42
C GLU A 72 7.55 19.67 8.15
N TYR A 73 7.11 18.66 8.93
CA TYR A 73 5.76 18.67 9.48
C TYR A 73 5.64 19.12 10.95
N ILE A 74 6.65 18.88 11.79
CA ILE A 74 6.59 19.29 13.21
C ILE A 74 6.38 20.80 13.38
N PRO A 75 7.06 21.69 12.62
CA PRO A 75 6.80 23.13 12.70
C PRO A 75 5.36 23.51 12.35
N LEU A 76 4.71 22.77 11.44
CA LEU A 76 3.32 23.02 11.03
C LEU A 76 2.30 22.59 12.08
N LEU A 77 2.69 21.73 13.03
CA LEU A 77 1.84 21.20 14.11
C LEU A 77 2.00 21.95 15.43
N LYS A 78 3.02 22.81 15.57
CA LYS A 78 3.25 23.58 16.80
C LYS A 78 2.04 24.42 17.18
N GLY A 79 1.64 24.32 18.45
CA GLY A 79 0.50 25.07 19.02
C GLY A 79 -0.88 24.57 18.58
N LYS A 80 -0.96 23.52 17.75
CA LYS A 80 -2.23 22.91 17.32
C LYS A 80 -2.60 21.71 18.18
N LYS A 81 -3.89 21.50 18.37
CA LYS A 81 -4.45 20.26 18.90
C LYS A 81 -4.57 19.26 17.74
N VAL A 82 -3.80 18.20 17.82
CA VAL A 82 -3.67 17.21 16.74
C VAL A 82 -4.49 15.96 17.04
N ALA A 83 -5.28 15.50 16.07
CA ALA A 83 -5.78 14.13 16.05
C ALA A 83 -4.95 13.31 15.06
N LEU A 84 -4.53 12.11 15.45
CA LEU A 84 -3.70 11.23 14.63
C LEU A 84 -4.50 10.00 14.19
N LEU A 85 -4.66 9.78 12.87
CA LEU A 85 -5.08 8.48 12.33
C LEU A 85 -3.81 7.65 12.09
N SER A 86 -3.66 6.60 12.85
CA SER A 86 -2.53 5.66 12.70
C SER A 86 -2.87 4.28 13.26
N ASN A 87 -2.00 3.32 13.02
CA ASN A 87 -2.01 2.00 13.62
C ASN A 87 -0.57 1.48 13.79
N HIS A 88 -0.39 0.19 14.08
CA HIS A 88 0.90 -0.46 14.24
C HIS A 88 1.89 -0.27 13.09
N THR A 89 1.43 0.15 11.90
CA THR A 89 2.30 0.43 10.75
C THR A 89 2.90 1.84 10.78
N GLY A 90 2.43 2.72 11.66
CA GLY A 90 2.88 4.11 11.80
C GLY A 90 4.27 4.24 12.42
N MET A 91 5.22 3.42 11.98
CA MET A 91 6.59 3.39 12.52
C MET A 91 7.57 4.18 11.67
N VAL A 92 8.55 4.76 12.35
CA VAL A 92 9.76 5.39 11.80
C VAL A 92 10.95 4.78 12.52
N GLY A 93 11.64 3.87 11.86
CA GLY A 93 12.59 2.99 12.53
C GLY A 93 11.87 2.18 13.63
N ASP A 94 12.38 2.22 14.85
CA ASP A 94 11.84 1.48 16.00
C ASP A 94 10.81 2.29 16.82
N LYS A 95 10.48 3.53 16.42
CA LYS A 95 9.55 4.40 17.13
C LYS A 95 8.25 4.60 16.37
N HIS A 96 7.14 4.58 17.08
CA HIS A 96 5.87 4.96 16.49
C HIS A 96 5.79 6.48 16.30
N VAL A 97 5.12 6.92 15.23
CA VAL A 97 5.00 8.36 14.90
C VAL A 97 4.38 9.18 16.02
N VAL A 98 3.46 8.61 16.82
CA VAL A 98 2.88 9.31 17.99
C VAL A 98 3.94 9.68 19.02
N ASP A 99 4.88 8.75 19.29
CA ASP A 99 5.95 8.98 20.28
C ASP A 99 6.90 10.08 19.79
N ILE A 100 7.24 10.05 18.49
CA ILE A 100 8.06 11.10 17.85
C ILE A 100 7.37 12.47 17.97
N MET A 101 6.06 12.53 17.72
CA MET A 101 5.29 13.77 17.83
C MET A 101 5.31 14.31 19.27
N LEU A 102 5.09 13.44 20.26
CA LEU A 102 5.11 13.80 21.68
C LEU A 102 6.51 14.27 22.13
N GLU A 103 7.57 13.55 21.78
CA GLU A 103 8.97 13.95 22.06
C GLU A 103 9.32 15.32 21.45
N LYS A 104 8.74 15.66 20.31
CA LYS A 104 8.91 16.96 19.64
C LYS A 104 7.97 18.06 20.14
N GLY A 105 7.16 17.77 21.18
CA GLY A 105 6.27 18.73 21.83
C GLY A 105 4.99 19.02 21.04
N VAL A 106 4.55 18.12 20.17
CA VAL A 106 3.24 18.22 19.48
C VAL A 106 2.15 17.81 20.46
N ASN A 107 1.08 18.60 20.53
CA ASN A 107 -0.09 18.31 21.36
C ASN A 107 -1.05 17.34 20.65
N VAL A 108 -0.79 16.02 20.77
CA VAL A 108 -1.69 14.98 20.27
C VAL A 108 -2.80 14.74 21.28
N THR A 109 -4.02 15.13 20.97
CA THR A 109 -5.17 15.07 21.88
C THR A 109 -6.06 13.84 21.66
N THR A 110 -5.97 13.20 20.50
CA THR A 110 -6.81 12.06 20.13
C THR A 110 -6.09 11.17 19.10
N ILE A 111 -6.25 9.86 19.25
CA ILE A 111 -5.87 8.88 18.21
C ILE A 111 -7.16 8.37 17.59
N PHE A 112 -7.26 8.42 16.26
CA PHE A 112 -8.28 7.70 15.51
C PHE A 112 -7.77 6.31 15.16
N SER A 113 -8.53 5.29 15.53
CA SER A 113 -8.18 3.90 15.26
C SER A 113 -8.97 3.37 14.05
N PRO A 114 -8.29 2.88 13.00
CA PRO A 114 -8.93 2.24 11.86
C PRO A 114 -9.30 0.78 12.17
N GLU A 115 -9.71 0.04 11.14
CA GLU A 115 -9.84 -1.41 11.18
C GLU A 115 -8.56 -2.07 11.75
N HIS A 116 -8.67 -3.14 12.48
CA HIS A 116 -7.63 -3.84 13.25
C HIS A 116 -7.14 -3.10 14.52
N GLY A 117 -7.64 -1.90 14.82
CA GLY A 117 -7.27 -1.15 16.03
C GLY A 117 -5.91 -0.45 15.93
N PHE A 118 -5.62 0.40 16.93
CA PHE A 118 -4.39 1.19 16.94
C PHE A 118 -3.12 0.32 17.07
N ARG A 119 -3.15 -0.75 17.85
CA ARG A 119 -2.02 -1.69 18.02
C ARG A 119 -2.09 -2.91 17.09
N GLY A 120 -3.07 -2.98 16.16
CA GLY A 120 -3.14 -4.00 15.12
C GLY A 120 -3.59 -5.40 15.55
N ASN A 121 -4.23 -5.53 16.71
CA ASN A 121 -4.55 -6.84 17.33
C ASN A 121 -5.97 -7.35 17.07
N ALA A 122 -6.84 -6.57 16.39
CA ALA A 122 -8.22 -6.96 16.12
C ALA A 122 -8.36 -7.72 14.80
N ASP A 123 -9.33 -8.66 14.73
CA ASP A 123 -9.68 -9.38 13.51
C ASP A 123 -10.30 -8.44 12.46
N ALA A 124 -10.27 -8.83 11.19
CA ALA A 124 -10.93 -8.08 10.11
C ALA A 124 -12.44 -7.95 10.39
N GLY A 125 -12.95 -6.71 10.35
CA GLY A 125 -14.36 -6.40 10.65
C GLY A 125 -14.73 -6.48 12.12
N GLU A 126 -13.79 -6.72 13.04
CA GLU A 126 -14.07 -6.75 14.49
C GLU A 126 -14.39 -5.33 14.99
N HIS A 127 -15.40 -5.21 15.87
CA HIS A 127 -15.74 -3.95 16.53
C HIS A 127 -14.66 -3.57 17.53
N VAL A 128 -13.96 -2.46 17.26
CA VAL A 128 -12.94 -1.89 18.14
C VAL A 128 -13.58 -0.80 19.00
N LYS A 129 -13.63 -0.99 20.31
CA LYS A 129 -14.17 0.01 21.24
C LYS A 129 -13.17 1.16 21.44
N SER A 130 -13.73 2.34 21.71
CA SER A 130 -12.92 3.48 22.16
C SER A 130 -12.25 3.17 23.50
N SER A 131 -11.00 3.57 23.68
CA SER A 131 -10.16 3.27 24.83
C SER A 131 -9.14 4.39 25.06
N VAL A 132 -8.19 4.16 25.92
CA VAL A 132 -7.01 5.03 26.11
C VAL A 132 -5.77 4.19 25.75
N ASP A 133 -4.86 4.79 25.00
CA ASP A 133 -3.58 4.13 24.71
C ASP A 133 -2.77 3.99 26.00
N PRO A 134 -2.40 2.77 26.41
CA PRO A 134 -1.76 2.54 27.70
C PRO A 134 -0.33 3.11 27.78
N GLU A 135 0.33 3.34 26.66
CA GLU A 135 1.70 3.85 26.63
C GLU A 135 1.74 5.39 26.68
N THR A 136 0.82 6.05 26.01
CA THR A 136 0.82 7.52 25.89
C THR A 136 -0.24 8.21 26.73
N GLY A 137 -1.26 7.48 27.23
CA GLY A 137 -2.41 8.05 27.93
C GLY A 137 -3.39 8.80 27.02
N ILE A 138 -3.18 8.78 25.69
CA ILE A 138 -4.03 9.51 24.74
C ILE A 138 -5.33 8.74 24.48
N PRO A 139 -6.50 9.43 24.48
CA PRO A 139 -7.78 8.82 24.11
C PRO A 139 -7.76 8.27 22.68
N ILE A 140 -8.16 7.01 22.52
CA ILE A 140 -8.39 6.35 21.22
C ILE A 140 -9.86 6.41 20.90
N ALA A 141 -10.23 7.15 19.86
CA ALA A 141 -11.58 7.18 19.29
C ALA A 141 -11.67 6.18 18.15
N SER A 142 -12.41 5.10 18.37
CA SER A 142 -12.63 4.09 17.32
C SER A 142 -13.55 4.65 16.24
N LEU A 143 -13.18 4.44 14.98
CA LEU A 143 -14.01 4.69 13.80
C LEU A 143 -14.72 3.41 13.32
N TYR A 144 -14.61 2.32 14.09
CA TYR A 144 -15.19 0.99 13.83
C TYR A 144 -16.10 0.52 14.97
N ASP A 145 -16.76 1.46 15.67
CA ASP A 145 -17.68 1.18 16.76
C ASP A 145 -19.15 1.33 16.29
N GLY A 146 -19.81 0.21 16.00
CA GLY A 146 -21.26 0.15 15.79
C GLY A 146 -21.83 0.88 14.56
N GLY A 147 -21.04 1.10 13.50
CA GLY A 147 -21.53 1.51 12.17
C GLY A 147 -21.47 3.00 11.85
N LYS A 148 -21.17 3.89 12.79
CA LYS A 148 -20.91 5.31 12.49
C LYS A 148 -19.40 5.53 12.35
N ARG A 149 -18.96 5.77 11.12
CA ARG A 149 -17.54 6.08 10.81
C ARG A 149 -17.19 7.57 10.93
N GLU A 150 -18.14 8.40 11.33
CA GLU A 150 -17.93 9.83 11.57
C GLU A 150 -17.54 10.07 13.04
N PRO A 151 -16.45 10.79 13.31
CA PRO A 151 -16.08 11.18 14.67
C PRO A 151 -17.19 11.99 15.35
N LYS A 152 -17.33 11.85 16.68
CA LYS A 152 -18.26 12.64 17.47
C LYS A 152 -17.89 14.12 17.37
N LYS A 153 -18.93 14.99 17.44
CA LYS A 153 -18.75 16.46 17.38
C LYS A 153 -17.79 16.96 18.45
N GLU A 154 -17.89 16.43 19.67
CA GLU A 154 -17.05 16.82 20.82
C GLU A 154 -15.56 16.56 20.56
N VAL A 155 -15.23 15.47 19.85
CA VAL A 155 -13.86 15.18 19.43
C VAL A 155 -13.41 16.19 18.38
N MET A 156 -14.26 16.46 17.38
CA MET A 156 -13.94 17.40 16.31
C MET A 156 -13.79 18.84 16.81
N ASP A 157 -14.58 19.26 17.79
CA ASP A 157 -14.46 20.60 18.41
C ASP A 157 -13.12 20.77 19.14
N ASN A 158 -12.54 19.68 19.65
CA ASN A 158 -11.30 19.72 20.45
C ASN A 158 -10.02 19.47 19.63
N ILE A 159 -10.07 19.54 18.32
CA ILE A 159 -8.90 19.41 17.44
C ILE A 159 -8.82 20.55 16.43
N ASP A 160 -7.64 20.83 15.92
CA ASP A 160 -7.37 21.82 14.87
C ASP A 160 -7.01 21.17 13.54
N ILE A 161 -6.36 20.01 13.61
CA ILE A 161 -5.85 19.29 12.45
C ILE A 161 -5.92 17.79 12.65
N ILE A 162 -6.25 17.07 11.59
CA ILE A 162 -6.12 15.60 11.52
C ILE A 162 -4.84 15.27 10.75
N VAL A 163 -3.98 14.46 11.34
CA VAL A 163 -2.78 13.92 10.71
C VAL A 163 -3.00 12.42 10.43
N VAL A 164 -2.65 11.97 9.25
CA VAL A 164 -2.75 10.56 8.83
C VAL A 164 -1.35 10.02 8.59
N ASP A 165 -1.01 8.93 9.27
CA ASP A 165 0.18 8.13 9.06
C ASP A 165 -0.15 6.65 9.17
N ILE A 166 -0.42 6.00 8.05
CA ILE A 166 -0.86 4.61 7.98
C ILE A 166 -0.41 3.98 6.67
N GLN A 167 0.02 2.71 6.70
CA GLN A 167 0.43 1.98 5.51
C GLN A 167 -0.78 1.34 4.82
N ASP A 168 -1.12 1.84 3.65
CA ASP A 168 -2.10 1.23 2.75
C ASP A 168 -1.42 0.28 1.75
N VAL A 169 -2.19 -0.55 1.05
CA VAL A 169 -1.67 -1.48 0.04
C VAL A 169 -2.08 -1.13 -1.40
N GLY A 170 -2.72 0.02 -1.60
CA GLY A 170 -3.03 0.55 -2.93
C GLY A 170 -4.24 -0.08 -3.63
N LEU A 171 -5.16 -0.65 -2.85
CA LEU A 171 -6.34 -1.35 -3.38
C LEU A 171 -7.64 -0.73 -2.86
N ARG A 172 -8.62 -0.55 -3.75
CA ARG A 172 -9.90 0.08 -3.43
C ARG A 172 -10.63 -0.60 -2.27
N PHE A 173 -10.57 -1.91 -2.15
CA PHE A 173 -11.26 -2.64 -1.08
C PHE A 173 -10.42 -2.78 0.21
N TYR A 174 -9.17 -2.26 0.24
CA TYR A 174 -8.39 -2.15 1.48
C TYR A 174 -8.81 -0.86 2.21
N THR A 175 -9.34 -0.97 3.41
CA THR A 175 -10.25 0.04 3.99
C THR A 175 -9.59 1.26 4.61
N TYR A 176 -8.24 1.35 4.65
CA TYR A 176 -7.56 2.48 5.29
C TYR A 176 -7.79 3.79 4.53
N TYR A 177 -7.76 3.77 3.19
CA TYR A 177 -8.13 4.95 2.43
C TYR A 177 -9.59 5.36 2.64
N CYS A 178 -10.51 4.40 2.84
CA CYS A 178 -11.90 4.69 3.15
C CYS A 178 -12.02 5.47 4.46
N THR A 179 -11.27 5.04 5.49
CA THR A 179 -11.20 5.73 6.78
C THR A 179 -10.63 7.14 6.63
N MET A 180 -9.58 7.30 5.82
CA MET A 180 -9.01 8.62 5.49
C MET A 180 -10.05 9.53 4.85
N VAL A 181 -10.80 9.04 3.86
CA VAL A 181 -11.85 9.82 3.16
C VAL A 181 -13.00 10.19 4.12
N ASP A 182 -13.42 9.27 5.00
CA ASP A 182 -14.43 9.55 6.01
C ASP A 182 -13.95 10.68 6.97
N LEU A 183 -12.67 10.67 7.37
CA LEU A 183 -12.08 11.75 8.17
C LEU A 183 -11.89 13.07 7.40
N MET A 184 -11.55 13.01 6.10
CA MET A 184 -11.53 14.21 5.24
C MET A 184 -12.92 14.85 5.16
N ASN A 185 -13.98 14.07 5.05
CA ASN A 185 -15.36 14.53 5.08
C ASN A 185 -15.69 15.21 6.43
N ALA A 186 -15.27 14.62 7.54
CA ALA A 186 -15.45 15.20 8.87
C ALA A 186 -14.64 16.51 9.01
N ALA A 187 -13.38 16.53 8.57
CA ALA A 187 -12.55 17.73 8.60
C ALA A 187 -13.17 18.88 7.79
N ALA A 188 -13.64 18.58 6.56
CA ALA A 188 -14.32 19.57 5.71
C ALA A 188 -15.65 20.09 6.33
N LYS A 189 -16.40 19.20 7.00
CA LYS A 189 -17.66 19.56 7.71
C LYS A 189 -17.41 20.50 8.89
N TYR A 190 -16.34 20.27 9.67
CA TYR A 190 -16.03 21.01 10.89
C TYR A 190 -14.95 22.08 10.70
N GLY A 191 -14.53 22.37 9.47
CA GLY A 191 -13.53 23.40 9.16
C GLY A 191 -12.15 23.13 9.72
N LYS A 192 -11.74 21.84 9.79
CA LYS A 192 -10.43 21.42 10.29
C LYS A 192 -9.42 21.25 9.17
N SER A 193 -8.13 21.43 9.46
CA SER A 193 -7.05 21.12 8.52
C SER A 193 -6.79 19.61 8.46
N PHE A 194 -6.15 19.16 7.37
CA PHE A 194 -5.83 17.77 7.14
C PHE A 194 -4.39 17.60 6.64
N MET A 195 -3.65 16.65 7.18
CA MET A 195 -2.28 16.37 6.78
C MET A 195 -2.10 14.88 6.57
N VAL A 196 -1.43 14.50 5.47
CA VAL A 196 -1.02 13.11 5.20
C VAL A 196 0.50 13.03 5.25
N LEU A 197 1.03 12.23 6.16
CA LEU A 197 2.42 11.79 6.15
C LEU A 197 2.48 10.58 5.23
N ASP A 198 2.84 10.81 3.97
CA ASP A 198 2.63 9.83 2.91
C ASP A 198 3.55 8.62 3.04
N ARG A 199 3.07 7.46 2.58
CA ARG A 199 3.81 6.19 2.56
C ARG A 199 3.77 5.58 1.17
N PRO A 200 4.83 4.83 0.77
CA PRO A 200 4.86 4.14 -0.51
C PRO A 200 3.67 3.21 -0.71
N ASN A 201 3.15 3.17 -1.93
CA ASN A 201 2.16 2.18 -2.32
C ASN A 201 2.89 0.93 -2.86
N PRO A 202 2.76 -0.25 -2.24
CA PRO A 202 3.41 -1.47 -2.71
C PRO A 202 2.84 -1.99 -4.05
N ASN A 203 1.62 -1.57 -4.44
CA ASN A 203 1.00 -1.82 -5.74
C ASN A 203 0.97 -0.54 -6.62
N GLY A 204 1.94 0.36 -6.45
CA GLY A 204 2.00 1.64 -7.16
C GLY A 204 2.29 1.53 -8.66
N MET A 205 2.93 0.43 -9.09
CA MET A 205 3.51 0.27 -10.42
C MET A 205 2.48 0.03 -11.54
N TYR A 206 1.21 -0.19 -11.24
CA TYR A 206 0.18 -0.42 -12.25
C TYR A 206 -1.20 0.06 -11.81
N VAL A 207 -2.11 0.14 -12.78
CA VAL A 207 -3.53 0.47 -12.57
C VAL A 207 -4.36 -0.60 -13.25
N ASP A 208 -5.30 -1.22 -12.53
CA ASP A 208 -6.12 -2.30 -13.07
C ASP A 208 -7.47 -2.43 -12.35
N GLY A 209 -8.40 -3.09 -13.00
CA GLY A 209 -9.72 -3.38 -12.47
C GLY A 209 -10.79 -2.35 -12.80
N PRO A 210 -12.05 -2.71 -12.63
CA PRO A 210 -13.15 -1.81 -12.94
C PRO A 210 -13.20 -0.63 -12.00
N ILE A 211 -13.58 0.53 -12.54
CA ILE A 211 -13.93 1.73 -11.75
C ILE A 211 -15.19 1.41 -10.93
N LEU A 212 -15.21 1.86 -9.68
CA LEU A 212 -16.38 1.71 -8.82
C LEU A 212 -17.57 2.47 -9.40
N ASP A 213 -18.63 1.74 -9.75
CA ASP A 213 -19.95 2.32 -9.91
C ASP A 213 -20.47 2.73 -8.52
N MET A 214 -20.70 4.02 -8.30
CA MET A 214 -21.01 4.59 -6.98
C MET A 214 -22.29 4.05 -6.35
N LYS A 215 -23.15 3.34 -7.11
CA LYS A 215 -24.28 2.60 -6.51
C LYS A 215 -23.84 1.43 -5.63
N TYR A 216 -22.60 0.94 -5.80
CA TYR A 216 -21.95 -0.07 -4.96
C TYR A 216 -21.02 0.54 -3.91
N ALA A 217 -21.06 1.87 -3.72
CA ALA A 217 -20.28 2.51 -2.67
C ALA A 217 -20.62 1.93 -1.29
N SER A 218 -19.58 1.60 -0.52
CA SER A 218 -19.73 0.84 0.72
C SER A 218 -18.53 1.03 1.65
N GLY A 219 -18.44 0.22 2.69
CA GLY A 219 -17.26 0.16 3.56
C GLY A 219 -15.96 -0.25 2.85
N VAL A 220 -16.07 -0.94 1.72
CA VAL A 220 -14.94 -1.42 0.91
C VAL A 220 -14.77 -0.67 -0.41
N GLY A 221 -15.38 0.51 -0.54
CA GLY A 221 -15.24 1.37 -1.72
C GLY A 221 -15.93 2.71 -1.52
N ARG A 222 -15.17 3.81 -1.46
CA ARG A 222 -15.68 5.17 -1.20
C ARG A 222 -15.58 6.10 -2.39
N LEU A 223 -14.65 5.84 -3.30
CA LEU A 223 -14.31 6.74 -4.42
C LEU A 223 -14.49 6.04 -5.77
N PRO A 224 -14.81 6.77 -6.84
CA PRO A 224 -14.94 6.22 -8.19
C PRO A 224 -13.57 5.93 -8.82
N ILE A 225 -12.84 4.99 -8.23
CA ILE A 225 -11.48 4.59 -8.61
C ILE A 225 -11.43 3.11 -9.00
N PRO A 226 -10.43 2.67 -9.78
CA PRO A 226 -10.24 1.26 -10.10
C PRO A 226 -9.83 0.45 -8.87
N VAL A 227 -9.87 -0.87 -8.96
CA VAL A 227 -9.46 -1.77 -7.88
C VAL A 227 -8.02 -1.53 -7.49
N VAL A 228 -7.10 -1.54 -8.44
CA VAL A 228 -5.69 -1.14 -8.26
C VAL A 228 -5.56 0.28 -8.82
N HIS A 229 -5.46 1.26 -7.95
CA HIS A 229 -5.49 2.67 -8.38
C HIS A 229 -4.10 3.25 -8.67
N GLY A 230 -3.03 2.57 -8.24
CA GLY A 230 -1.65 2.99 -8.48
C GLY A 230 -1.29 4.37 -7.90
N MET A 231 -1.87 4.74 -6.77
CA MET A 231 -1.65 6.03 -6.09
C MET A 231 -1.31 5.79 -4.62
N THR A 232 -0.54 6.69 -4.00
CA THR A 232 -0.36 6.72 -2.55
C THR A 232 -1.59 7.31 -1.85
N LEU A 233 -1.67 7.23 -0.52
CA LEU A 233 -2.74 7.90 0.23
C LEU A 233 -2.70 9.42 0.07
N GLY A 234 -1.51 10.01 0.02
CA GLY A 234 -1.35 11.45 -0.21
C GLY A 234 -1.89 11.89 -1.56
N GLU A 235 -1.60 11.14 -2.62
CA GLU A 235 -2.10 11.39 -3.97
C GLU A 235 -3.63 11.19 -4.05
N LEU A 236 -4.16 10.12 -3.42
CA LEU A 236 -5.60 9.89 -3.32
C LEU A 236 -6.33 11.02 -2.58
N ALA A 237 -5.75 11.50 -1.47
CA ALA A 237 -6.31 12.63 -0.73
C ALA A 237 -6.35 13.89 -1.60
N GLN A 238 -5.28 14.18 -2.36
CA GLN A 238 -5.26 15.31 -3.30
C GLN A 238 -6.32 15.15 -4.39
N MET A 239 -6.44 13.96 -4.98
CA MET A 239 -7.42 13.69 -6.02
C MET A 239 -8.86 13.82 -5.49
N ALA A 240 -9.17 13.21 -4.34
CA ALA A 240 -10.50 13.30 -3.74
C ALA A 240 -10.89 14.76 -3.43
N ASN A 241 -9.94 15.56 -2.93
CA ASN A 241 -10.12 16.98 -2.65
C ASN A 241 -10.24 17.83 -3.93
N GLY A 242 -9.43 17.52 -4.95
CA GLY A 242 -9.39 18.25 -6.22
C GLY A 242 -10.61 18.00 -7.11
N GLU A 243 -11.01 16.73 -7.24
CA GLU A 243 -12.16 16.29 -8.05
C GLU A 243 -13.52 16.60 -7.38
N GLY A 244 -13.52 17.11 -6.13
CA GLY A 244 -14.75 17.40 -5.40
C GLY A 244 -15.50 16.13 -4.97
N TRP A 245 -14.79 15.02 -4.71
CA TRP A 245 -15.39 13.76 -4.30
C TRP A 245 -15.75 13.69 -2.81
N LEU A 246 -15.36 14.71 -2.04
CA LEU A 246 -15.82 14.84 -0.66
C LEU A 246 -17.31 15.19 -0.64
N LYS A 247 -17.96 14.85 0.47
CA LYS A 247 -19.40 15.06 0.65
C LYS A 247 -19.77 16.54 0.38
N ASP A 248 -20.85 16.72 -0.37
CA ASP A 248 -21.37 18.02 -0.80
C ASP A 248 -20.37 18.86 -1.62
N GLY A 249 -19.39 18.21 -2.27
CA GLY A 249 -18.35 18.90 -3.05
C GLY A 249 -17.41 19.78 -2.20
N LYS A 250 -17.42 19.61 -0.87
CA LYS A 250 -16.58 20.40 0.03
C LYS A 250 -15.09 20.07 -0.18
N LYS A 251 -14.26 21.02 0.25
CA LYS A 251 -12.80 20.87 0.25
C LYS A 251 -12.25 21.02 1.67
N VAL A 252 -11.10 20.40 1.91
CA VAL A 252 -10.37 20.50 3.15
C VAL A 252 -9.00 21.16 2.91
N PRO A 253 -8.50 22.05 3.80
CA PRO A 253 -7.11 22.50 3.74
C PRO A 253 -6.18 21.29 3.92
N LEU A 254 -5.52 20.85 2.84
CA LEU A 254 -4.75 19.62 2.77
C LEU A 254 -3.26 19.91 2.61
N THR A 255 -2.44 19.28 3.44
CA THR A 255 -0.98 19.21 3.31
C THR A 255 -0.55 17.76 3.15
N VAL A 256 0.35 17.47 2.20
CA VAL A 256 0.95 16.15 2.04
C VAL A 256 2.46 16.26 2.24
N ILE A 257 2.98 15.51 3.21
CA ILE A 257 4.42 15.35 3.44
C ILE A 257 4.87 14.12 2.63
N LYS A 258 5.66 14.35 1.59
CA LYS A 258 5.98 13.34 0.60
C LYS A 258 7.01 12.32 1.10
N CYS A 259 6.95 11.12 0.53
CA CYS A 259 8.07 10.19 0.57
C CYS A 259 9.28 10.77 -0.18
N LYS A 260 10.50 10.46 0.29
CA LYS A 260 11.74 10.79 -0.44
C LYS A 260 12.28 9.53 -1.13
N ASN A 261 12.85 9.70 -2.33
CA ASN A 261 13.45 8.63 -3.14
C ASN A 261 12.45 7.53 -3.57
N TYR A 262 11.16 7.82 -3.58
CA TYR A 262 10.09 6.93 -4.04
C TYR A 262 9.62 7.34 -5.43
N THR A 263 9.34 6.35 -6.26
CA THR A 263 8.62 6.46 -7.53
C THR A 263 7.55 5.39 -7.59
N HIS A 264 6.59 5.50 -8.49
CA HIS A 264 5.57 4.45 -8.66
C HIS A 264 6.17 3.10 -9.11
N GLN A 265 7.36 3.09 -9.73
CA GLN A 265 8.07 1.87 -10.11
C GLN A 265 8.89 1.24 -8.98
N SER A 266 8.96 1.89 -7.82
CA SER A 266 9.74 1.39 -6.69
C SER A 266 9.14 0.10 -6.11
N ARG A 267 9.96 -0.94 -5.97
CA ARG A 267 9.60 -2.18 -5.25
C ARG A 267 9.84 -1.94 -3.75
N TYR A 268 8.82 -1.43 -3.07
CA TYR A 268 8.92 -1.15 -1.65
C TYR A 268 8.43 -2.35 -0.83
N VAL A 269 9.35 -3.01 -0.16
CA VAL A 269 9.03 -4.09 0.79
C VAL A 269 8.54 -3.46 2.07
N LEU A 270 7.31 -3.78 2.48
CA LEU A 270 6.75 -3.26 3.72
C LEU A 270 7.52 -3.82 4.92
N PRO A 271 8.07 -2.96 5.80
CA PRO A 271 8.82 -3.42 6.98
C PRO A 271 7.92 -4.09 8.03
N ILE A 272 6.62 -3.77 7.98
CA ILE A 272 5.60 -4.27 8.92
C ILE A 272 4.40 -4.75 8.10
N PRO A 273 3.91 -5.98 8.34
CA PRO A 273 2.68 -6.46 7.71
C PRO A 273 1.50 -5.51 7.98
N PRO A 274 0.79 -5.04 6.94
CA PRO A 274 -0.28 -4.05 7.11
C PRO A 274 -1.55 -4.66 7.75
N SER A 275 -1.67 -5.98 7.74
CA SER A 275 -2.75 -6.76 8.34
C SER A 275 -2.22 -8.14 8.75
N PRO A 276 -2.78 -8.77 9.79
CA PRO A 276 -2.44 -10.16 10.16
C PRO A 276 -2.66 -11.16 9.00
N ASN A 277 -3.54 -10.83 8.05
CA ASN A 277 -3.82 -11.68 6.89
C ASN A 277 -3.05 -11.29 5.61
N LEU A 278 -2.18 -10.29 5.67
CA LEU A 278 -1.24 -9.94 4.59
C LEU A 278 0.20 -9.97 5.16
N PRO A 279 0.72 -11.17 5.48
CA PRO A 279 1.94 -11.31 6.27
C PRO A 279 3.23 -11.01 5.49
N ASN A 280 3.16 -10.95 4.16
CA ASN A 280 4.32 -10.76 3.29
C ASN A 280 3.93 -10.07 1.97
N MET A 281 4.94 -9.66 1.19
CA MET A 281 4.72 -8.97 -0.08
C MET A 281 4.00 -9.83 -1.11
N HIS A 282 4.26 -11.13 -1.13
CA HIS A 282 3.62 -12.09 -2.03
C HIS A 282 2.08 -12.09 -1.85
N SER A 283 1.62 -12.15 -0.59
CA SER A 283 0.18 -12.04 -0.29
C SER A 283 -0.40 -10.69 -0.73
N ILE A 284 0.35 -9.59 -0.61
CA ILE A 284 -0.06 -8.24 -1.04
C ILE A 284 -0.19 -8.16 -2.57
N TYR A 285 0.71 -8.80 -3.32
CA TYR A 285 0.62 -8.84 -4.79
C TYR A 285 -0.50 -9.76 -5.30
N LEU A 286 -0.80 -10.85 -4.61
CA LEU A 286 -1.93 -11.73 -4.94
C LEU A 286 -3.28 -11.15 -4.51
N TYR A 287 -3.31 -10.27 -3.51
CA TYR A 287 -4.55 -9.73 -2.93
C TYR A 287 -5.51 -9.11 -3.96
N PRO A 288 -5.07 -8.37 -5.00
CA PRO A 288 -5.95 -7.85 -6.05
C PRO A 288 -6.80 -8.90 -6.77
N SER A 289 -6.29 -10.14 -6.85
CA SER A 289 -6.98 -11.28 -7.48
C SER A 289 -7.74 -12.15 -6.48
N MET A 290 -7.21 -12.28 -5.26
CA MET A 290 -7.71 -13.23 -4.26
C MET A 290 -8.86 -12.68 -3.40
N CYS A 291 -8.96 -11.36 -3.23
CA CYS A 291 -9.95 -10.75 -2.34
C CYS A 291 -11.40 -11.11 -2.71
N TYR A 292 -11.69 -11.40 -3.97
CA TYR A 292 -13.05 -11.74 -4.42
C TYR A 292 -13.58 -13.04 -3.80
N PHE A 293 -12.72 -13.94 -3.36
CA PHE A 293 -13.10 -15.15 -2.63
C PHE A 293 -13.78 -14.84 -1.28
N GLU A 294 -13.60 -13.67 -0.70
CA GLU A 294 -14.34 -13.26 0.51
C GLU A 294 -15.86 -13.22 0.30
N ALA A 295 -16.28 -13.08 -0.95
CA ALA A 295 -17.69 -13.10 -1.35
C ALA A 295 -18.15 -14.46 -1.87
N THR A 296 -17.46 -15.54 -1.55
CA THR A 296 -17.75 -16.92 -1.99
C THR A 296 -17.68 -17.89 -0.81
N PRO A 297 -18.03 -19.17 -0.98
CA PRO A 297 -17.79 -20.20 0.03
C PRO A 297 -16.33 -20.71 0.08
N VAL A 298 -15.49 -20.32 -0.87
CA VAL A 298 -14.12 -20.80 -0.99
C VAL A 298 -13.23 -20.19 0.10
N SER A 299 -12.37 -21.00 0.72
CA SER A 299 -11.31 -20.50 1.59
C SER A 299 -10.19 -19.90 0.75
N LEU A 300 -9.69 -18.74 1.16
CA LEU A 300 -8.55 -18.05 0.56
C LEU A 300 -7.30 -18.12 1.47
N GLY A 301 -7.21 -19.17 2.26
CA GLY A 301 -6.07 -19.43 3.12
C GLY A 301 -6.08 -18.70 4.47
N ARG A 302 -7.08 -17.89 4.82
CA ARG A 302 -7.22 -17.36 6.19
C ARG A 302 -7.27 -18.52 7.18
N GLY A 303 -6.60 -18.40 8.32
CA GLY A 303 -6.46 -19.50 9.28
C GLY A 303 -5.38 -20.53 8.89
N THR A 304 -4.49 -20.20 7.97
CA THR A 304 -3.28 -20.96 7.62
C THR A 304 -2.06 -20.04 7.66
N THR A 305 -0.87 -20.58 7.38
CA THR A 305 0.36 -19.79 7.22
C THR A 305 0.47 -19.07 5.87
N LYS A 306 -0.48 -19.30 4.93
CA LYS A 306 -0.50 -18.78 3.56
C LYS A 306 -1.81 -18.01 3.22
N PRO A 307 -2.27 -17.04 4.05
CA PRO A 307 -3.48 -16.29 3.73
C PRO A 307 -3.28 -15.50 2.43
N PHE A 308 -4.31 -15.49 1.56
CA PHE A 308 -4.32 -14.89 0.22
C PHE A 308 -3.30 -15.47 -0.78
N GLN A 309 -2.66 -16.58 -0.45
CA GLN A 309 -1.68 -17.26 -1.29
C GLN A 309 -2.14 -18.66 -1.73
N ILE A 310 -3.25 -19.14 -1.17
CA ILE A 310 -3.87 -20.43 -1.50
C ILE A 310 -5.39 -20.25 -1.56
N TYR A 311 -6.07 -21.07 -2.34
CA TYR A 311 -7.53 -21.13 -2.31
C TYR A 311 -8.04 -22.58 -2.44
N GLY A 312 -9.20 -22.86 -1.86
CA GLY A 312 -9.78 -24.20 -1.94
C GLY A 312 -11.07 -24.35 -1.16
N HIS A 313 -11.70 -25.48 -1.37
CA HIS A 313 -12.95 -25.84 -0.72
C HIS A 313 -13.03 -27.36 -0.51
N PRO A 314 -13.77 -27.88 0.50
CA PRO A 314 -13.89 -29.33 0.72
C PRO A 314 -14.41 -30.12 -0.49
N ASN A 315 -15.25 -29.50 -1.32
CA ASN A 315 -15.88 -30.12 -2.48
C ASN A 315 -15.17 -29.85 -3.81
N MET A 316 -14.04 -29.15 -3.82
CA MET A 316 -13.22 -29.02 -5.03
C MET A 316 -12.52 -30.34 -5.30
N THR A 317 -12.48 -30.74 -6.58
CA THR A 317 -11.94 -32.04 -7.03
C THR A 317 -10.89 -31.85 -8.14
N GLY A 318 -9.97 -32.80 -8.26
CA GLY A 318 -8.92 -32.75 -9.29
C GLY A 318 -7.69 -31.93 -8.91
N TYR A 319 -7.50 -31.64 -7.62
CA TYR A 319 -6.34 -30.91 -7.10
C TYR A 319 -5.54 -31.80 -6.14
N ASP A 320 -4.22 -31.83 -6.30
CA ASP A 320 -3.31 -32.57 -5.42
C ASP A 320 -3.02 -31.80 -4.11
N PHE A 321 -3.13 -30.46 -4.14
CA PHE A 321 -2.90 -29.63 -2.97
C PHE A 321 -4.09 -29.63 -2.02
N SER A 322 -3.82 -29.72 -0.73
CA SER A 322 -4.85 -29.64 0.31
C SER A 322 -4.36 -28.91 1.55
N PHE A 323 -5.30 -28.28 2.27
CA PHE A 323 -5.04 -27.54 3.51
C PHE A 323 -6.27 -27.54 4.40
N THR A 324 -6.07 -27.23 5.68
CA THR A 324 -7.17 -27.12 6.65
C THR A 324 -7.09 -25.80 7.40
N PRO A 325 -8.01 -24.84 7.18
CA PRO A 325 -8.08 -23.61 7.95
C PRO A 325 -8.31 -23.88 9.44
N ARG A 326 -7.58 -23.15 10.31
CA ARG A 326 -7.70 -23.23 11.77
C ARG A 326 -8.01 -21.86 12.34
N SER A 327 -8.58 -21.83 13.55
CA SER A 327 -8.73 -20.58 14.28
C SER A 327 -7.34 -20.09 14.76
N VAL A 328 -6.97 -18.90 14.32
CA VAL A 328 -5.69 -18.25 14.68
C VAL A 328 -5.95 -16.76 14.99
N PRO A 329 -5.04 -16.07 15.70
CA PRO A 329 -5.12 -14.61 15.83
C PRO A 329 -5.21 -13.94 14.45
N GLY A 330 -6.11 -12.97 14.29
CA GLY A 330 -6.38 -12.32 13.00
C GLY A 330 -7.35 -13.08 12.09
N ALA A 331 -7.69 -14.34 12.40
CA ALA A 331 -8.68 -15.15 11.69
C ALA A 331 -9.32 -16.18 12.62
N LYS A 332 -10.11 -15.73 13.59
CA LYS A 332 -10.78 -16.60 14.59
C LYS A 332 -11.78 -17.57 13.96
N ASN A 333 -12.49 -17.12 12.93
CA ASN A 333 -13.52 -17.89 12.22
C ASN A 333 -13.28 -17.86 10.70
N PRO A 334 -12.18 -18.45 10.19
CA PRO A 334 -11.89 -18.45 8.76
C PRO A 334 -12.93 -19.27 7.98
N PRO A 335 -13.18 -18.96 6.69
CA PRO A 335 -13.99 -19.80 5.82
C PRO A 335 -13.49 -21.26 5.84
N GLN A 336 -14.42 -22.22 5.88
CA GLN A 336 -14.13 -23.66 5.95
C GLN A 336 -13.32 -24.09 7.19
N LEU A 337 -13.49 -23.40 8.33
CA LEU A 337 -12.83 -23.72 9.60
C LEU A 337 -12.89 -25.23 9.91
N ASN A 338 -11.73 -25.83 10.19
CA ASN A 338 -11.52 -27.24 10.53
C ASN A 338 -11.91 -28.26 9.45
N LYS A 339 -12.19 -27.82 8.21
CA LYS A 339 -12.47 -28.72 7.10
C LYS A 339 -11.25 -28.87 6.19
N LEU A 340 -11.00 -30.10 5.74
CA LEU A 340 -9.98 -30.33 4.70
C LEU A 340 -10.48 -29.74 3.39
N CYS A 341 -9.73 -28.81 2.82
CA CYS A 341 -9.99 -28.17 1.55
C CYS A 341 -9.01 -28.69 0.51
N HIS A 342 -9.48 -28.91 -0.72
CA HIS A 342 -8.65 -29.19 -1.90
C HIS A 342 -8.64 -27.94 -2.77
N GLY A 343 -7.52 -27.65 -3.44
CA GLY A 343 -7.43 -26.45 -4.27
C GLY A 343 -6.02 -26.15 -4.77
N VAL A 344 -5.64 -24.89 -4.82
CA VAL A 344 -4.43 -24.42 -5.46
C VAL A 344 -3.53 -23.69 -4.47
N ASP A 345 -2.23 -23.96 -4.56
CA ASP A 345 -1.17 -23.19 -3.90
C ASP A 345 -0.51 -22.26 -4.91
N LEU A 346 -0.57 -20.97 -4.65
CA LEU A 346 0.01 -19.91 -5.50
C LEU A 346 1.32 -19.36 -4.90
N SER A 347 1.79 -19.87 -3.76
CA SER A 347 2.92 -19.32 -3.01
C SER A 347 4.27 -19.43 -3.73
N ASP A 348 4.37 -20.29 -4.74
CA ASP A 348 5.59 -20.46 -5.52
C ASP A 348 5.59 -19.65 -6.83
N LEU A 349 4.51 -18.90 -7.12
CA LEU A 349 4.47 -18.04 -8.31
C LEU A 349 5.47 -16.89 -8.16
N PRO A 350 6.23 -16.55 -9.21
CA PRO A 350 7.11 -15.38 -9.17
C PRO A 350 6.31 -14.07 -9.02
N ASP A 351 6.72 -13.21 -8.09
CA ASP A 351 6.06 -11.92 -7.84
C ASP A 351 5.96 -11.05 -9.11
N ASP A 352 6.98 -11.07 -9.97
CA ASP A 352 6.98 -10.31 -11.22
C ASP A 352 5.92 -10.82 -12.21
N GLU A 353 5.62 -12.10 -12.24
CA GLU A 353 4.54 -12.67 -13.06
C GLU A 353 3.17 -12.24 -12.53
N ILE A 354 2.97 -12.27 -11.21
CA ILE A 354 1.74 -11.82 -10.55
C ILE A 354 1.48 -10.35 -10.89
N ILE A 355 2.48 -9.50 -10.73
CA ILE A 355 2.37 -8.07 -11.00
C ILE A 355 2.13 -7.79 -12.48
N ALA A 356 2.84 -8.48 -13.39
CA ALA A 356 2.66 -8.33 -14.84
C ALA A 356 1.26 -8.76 -15.30
N LYS A 357 0.69 -9.81 -14.70
CA LYS A 357 -0.69 -10.26 -14.97
C LYS A 357 -1.73 -9.25 -14.46
N GLY A 358 -1.44 -8.56 -13.35
CA GLY A 358 -2.39 -7.70 -12.64
C GLY A 358 -3.52 -8.51 -12.03
N ILE A 359 -4.76 -7.98 -12.07
CA ILE A 359 -5.93 -8.72 -11.58
C ILE A 359 -6.13 -9.95 -12.46
N ASN A 360 -6.04 -11.12 -11.83
CA ASN A 360 -6.28 -12.41 -12.48
C ASN A 360 -7.58 -13.05 -11.98
N LEU A 361 -8.61 -13.03 -12.81
CA LEU A 361 -9.92 -13.64 -12.47
C LEU A 361 -9.94 -15.16 -12.76
N GLU A 362 -8.88 -15.75 -13.34
CA GLU A 362 -8.83 -17.18 -13.64
C GLU A 362 -9.01 -18.03 -12.37
N TYR A 363 -8.40 -17.62 -11.24
CA TYR A 363 -8.53 -18.32 -9.96
C TYR A 363 -9.99 -18.40 -9.50
N LEU A 364 -10.72 -17.29 -9.61
CA LEU A 364 -12.13 -17.22 -9.24
C LEU A 364 -13.01 -18.03 -10.20
N ILE A 365 -12.76 -17.94 -11.51
CA ILE A 365 -13.49 -18.68 -12.55
C ILE A 365 -13.23 -20.16 -12.44
N ASP A 366 -12.00 -20.58 -12.14
CA ASP A 366 -11.63 -21.98 -11.88
C ASP A 366 -12.45 -22.57 -10.74
N ALA A 367 -12.44 -21.90 -9.58
CA ALA A 367 -13.23 -22.34 -8.42
C ALA A 367 -14.75 -22.33 -8.69
N TYR A 368 -15.25 -21.34 -9.43
CA TYR A 368 -16.67 -21.26 -9.82
C TYR A 368 -17.08 -22.47 -10.67
N ARG A 369 -16.29 -22.81 -11.68
CA ARG A 369 -16.55 -23.94 -12.59
C ARG A 369 -16.42 -25.28 -11.85
N ASN A 370 -15.39 -25.43 -11.04
CA ASN A 370 -15.11 -26.68 -10.33
C ASN A 370 -16.23 -27.01 -9.30
N LEU A 371 -16.65 -26.02 -8.51
CA LEU A 371 -17.69 -26.23 -7.50
C LEU A 371 -19.09 -26.34 -8.08
N ASN A 372 -19.35 -25.76 -9.24
CA ASN A 372 -20.64 -25.79 -9.95
C ASN A 372 -21.85 -25.50 -9.05
N LEU A 373 -21.75 -24.48 -8.19
CA LEU A 373 -22.79 -24.12 -7.22
C LEU A 373 -23.87 -23.16 -7.77
N GLY A 374 -23.73 -22.74 -9.04
CA GLY A 374 -24.65 -21.77 -9.67
C GLY A 374 -24.82 -20.52 -8.83
N ASP A 375 -26.07 -20.12 -8.58
CA ASP A 375 -26.42 -18.92 -7.82
C ASP A 375 -25.93 -18.90 -6.36
N HIS A 376 -25.50 -20.05 -5.83
CA HIS A 376 -25.00 -20.16 -4.46
C HIS A 376 -23.48 -19.88 -4.34
N PHE A 377 -22.77 -19.67 -5.45
CA PHE A 377 -21.34 -19.38 -5.40
C PHE A 377 -21.05 -17.94 -4.98
N PHE A 378 -21.72 -16.95 -5.59
CA PHE A 378 -21.48 -15.55 -5.27
C PHE A 378 -22.46 -15.03 -4.21
N ARG A 379 -21.92 -14.39 -3.17
CA ARG A 379 -22.70 -13.59 -2.22
C ARG A 379 -22.84 -12.16 -2.75
N SER A 380 -23.82 -11.40 -2.23
CA SER A 380 -24.04 -9.98 -2.59
C SER A 380 -22.84 -9.06 -2.30
N PHE A 381 -21.90 -9.52 -1.48
CA PHE A 381 -20.65 -8.81 -1.20
C PHE A 381 -19.72 -8.74 -2.42
N PHE A 382 -19.89 -9.63 -3.41
CA PHE A 382 -19.05 -9.66 -4.62
C PHE A 382 -19.12 -8.35 -5.40
N GLU A 383 -20.33 -7.81 -5.62
CA GLU A 383 -20.53 -6.56 -6.34
C GLU A 383 -19.89 -5.37 -5.62
N LEU A 384 -19.85 -5.40 -4.29
CA LEU A 384 -19.20 -4.35 -3.49
C LEU A 384 -17.69 -4.40 -3.65
N LEU A 385 -17.09 -5.60 -3.74
CA LEU A 385 -15.64 -5.79 -3.95
C LEU A 385 -15.23 -5.44 -5.38
N ILE A 386 -15.93 -6.01 -6.39
CA ILE A 386 -15.58 -5.78 -7.80
C ILE A 386 -16.01 -4.39 -8.29
N GLY A 387 -17.05 -3.81 -7.68
CA GLY A 387 -17.54 -2.46 -7.95
C GLY A 387 -18.42 -2.33 -9.19
N ARG A 388 -18.85 -3.44 -9.81
CA ARG A 388 -19.72 -3.49 -11.00
C ARG A 388 -20.67 -4.69 -10.91
N GLY A 389 -21.90 -4.55 -11.42
CA GLY A 389 -22.93 -5.58 -11.35
C GLY A 389 -23.01 -6.54 -12.53
N ASP A 390 -22.21 -6.30 -13.59
CA ASP A 390 -22.20 -7.13 -14.80
C ASP A 390 -21.14 -8.25 -14.76
N ILE A 391 -20.09 -8.09 -13.96
CA ILE A 391 -18.95 -9.03 -13.93
C ILE A 391 -19.38 -10.44 -13.50
N ARG A 392 -20.22 -10.54 -12.45
CA ARG A 392 -20.81 -11.83 -12.04
C ARG A 392 -21.49 -12.52 -13.22
N LYS A 393 -22.38 -11.82 -13.90
CA LYS A 393 -23.13 -12.36 -15.04
C LYS A 393 -22.21 -12.83 -16.18
N MET A 394 -21.11 -12.11 -16.43
CA MET A 394 -20.12 -12.53 -17.43
C MET A 394 -19.43 -13.84 -17.03
N ILE A 395 -19.11 -14.03 -15.75
CA ILE A 395 -18.55 -15.29 -15.25
C ILE A 395 -19.58 -16.42 -15.38
N GLU A 396 -20.83 -16.20 -14.99
CA GLU A 396 -21.94 -17.15 -15.11
C GLU A 396 -22.24 -17.53 -16.57
N GLN A 397 -22.04 -16.63 -17.52
CA GLN A 397 -22.15 -16.86 -18.95
C GLN A 397 -20.93 -17.57 -19.56
N GLY A 398 -19.92 -17.92 -18.75
CA GLY A 398 -18.75 -18.66 -19.19
C GLY A 398 -17.68 -17.82 -19.88
N LYS A 399 -17.72 -16.47 -19.77
CA LYS A 399 -16.68 -15.59 -20.30
C LYS A 399 -15.33 -15.90 -19.68
N SER A 400 -14.27 -15.77 -20.47
CA SER A 400 -12.89 -15.90 -19.98
C SER A 400 -12.47 -14.69 -19.16
N ALA A 401 -11.42 -14.85 -18.34
CA ALA A 401 -10.84 -13.77 -17.57
C ALA A 401 -10.40 -12.60 -18.47
N ASP A 402 -9.82 -12.89 -19.64
CA ASP A 402 -9.36 -11.88 -20.58
C ASP A 402 -10.51 -11.11 -21.25
N GLU A 403 -11.61 -11.79 -21.62
CA GLU A 403 -12.82 -11.11 -22.14
C GLU A 403 -13.40 -10.16 -21.08
N ILE A 404 -13.46 -10.59 -19.82
CA ILE A 404 -13.94 -9.76 -18.71
C ILE A 404 -12.99 -8.59 -18.48
N LYS A 405 -11.68 -8.85 -18.41
CA LYS A 405 -10.65 -7.83 -18.22
C LYS A 405 -10.65 -6.77 -19.33
N ALA A 406 -10.96 -7.14 -20.56
CA ALA A 406 -11.06 -6.21 -21.70
C ALA A 406 -12.14 -5.14 -21.46
N THR A 407 -13.19 -5.42 -20.67
CA THR A 407 -14.33 -4.50 -20.46
C THR A 407 -13.99 -3.24 -19.67
N TRP A 408 -12.90 -3.23 -18.91
CA TRP A 408 -12.50 -2.05 -18.12
C TRP A 408 -11.23 -1.36 -18.62
N LYS A 409 -10.59 -1.88 -19.68
CA LYS A 409 -9.34 -1.27 -20.20
C LYS A 409 -9.49 0.21 -20.54
N ALA A 410 -10.56 0.58 -21.23
CA ALA A 410 -10.80 1.97 -21.64
C ALA A 410 -10.99 2.89 -20.42
N ASP A 411 -11.71 2.43 -19.40
CA ASP A 411 -11.95 3.18 -18.17
C ASP A 411 -10.65 3.34 -17.35
N VAL A 412 -9.82 2.31 -17.30
CA VAL A 412 -8.49 2.38 -16.68
C VAL A 412 -7.59 3.41 -17.36
N GLU A 413 -7.57 3.45 -18.71
CA GLU A 413 -6.81 4.46 -19.44
C GLU A 413 -7.35 5.89 -19.23
N LYS A 414 -8.66 6.04 -19.11
CA LYS A 414 -9.29 7.31 -18.74
C LYS A 414 -8.87 7.73 -17.32
N PHE A 415 -8.91 6.82 -16.36
CA PHE A 415 -8.50 7.08 -14.98
C PHE A 415 -7.03 7.46 -14.88
N LYS A 416 -6.13 6.78 -15.60
CA LYS A 416 -4.70 7.14 -15.65
C LYS A 416 -4.49 8.61 -16.07
N LYS A 417 -5.28 9.10 -17.04
CA LYS A 417 -5.24 10.50 -17.45
C LYS A 417 -5.80 11.42 -16.35
N GLN A 418 -6.90 11.01 -15.70
CA GLN A 418 -7.56 11.77 -14.66
C GLN A 418 -6.69 11.91 -13.41
N ARG A 419 -5.99 10.83 -12.97
CA ARG A 419 -5.11 10.86 -11.79
C ARG A 419 -3.83 11.69 -11.98
N LYS A 420 -3.37 11.84 -13.23
CA LYS A 420 -2.05 12.43 -13.55
C LYS A 420 -1.75 13.78 -12.89
N PRO A 421 -2.69 14.75 -12.80
CA PRO A 421 -2.44 16.03 -12.12
C PRO A 421 -2.22 15.91 -10.61
N TYR A 422 -2.58 14.78 -10.00
CA TYR A 422 -2.53 14.53 -8.57
C TYR A 422 -1.35 13.66 -8.15
N LEU A 423 -0.57 13.16 -9.13
CA LEU A 423 0.62 12.37 -8.83
C LEU A 423 1.73 13.26 -8.26
N LEU A 424 2.31 12.80 -7.16
CA LEU A 424 3.40 13.47 -6.44
C LEU A 424 4.77 12.88 -6.78
N TYR A 425 4.77 11.68 -7.36
CA TYR A 425 5.95 10.88 -7.65
C TYR A 425 5.99 10.51 -9.13
N ALA A 426 7.20 10.28 -9.66
CA ALA A 426 7.38 9.83 -11.03
C ALA A 426 6.77 8.44 -11.28
N GLU A 427 6.18 8.25 -12.47
CA GLU A 427 5.68 6.97 -12.98
C GLU A 427 6.78 6.10 -13.58
#